data_fa7c17f29214dc5894a225720d48ebe9
#
_entry.id   fa7c17f29214dc5894a225720d48ebe9
#
_cell.length_a   1.000
_cell.length_b   1.000
_cell.length_c   1.000
_cell.angle_alpha   90.00
_cell.angle_beta   90.00
_cell.angle_gamma   90.00
#
_symmetry.space_group_name_H-M   'P 1'
#
loop_
_entity.id
_entity.type
_entity.pdbx_description
1 polymer ?
#
loop_
_entity_poly.entity_id
_entity_poly.type
_entity_poly.pdbx_seq_one_letter_code
_entity_poly.pdbx_strand_id
1 'polypeptide(L)'
;MKGIILHGGHGTRLRPLTHTGPKQLLPIGNKPMSEYCVEALRESGITEIAFVIGGIGSNKVKDYYENGEKFNVNFSYVEQDSPKGIAHAINLCKDFIANEKFVVFLGDNFINMSIKNFVINFENSLSDAELLLCNVDNPEQFGIAYLDGNKISKMVEKPKNPTSSLAITGIYFLTPKIFEKIKKLKPSWRNELEIVDALQMILDDGDQISYNMITDFWKDTGTPHDIIHANRIILEKMTPKVSGTIGSTVEIDGNFSLGQNSIVENDCKIMGPVIIGNDCIIEKNSVIGPNVSIGNNSKISNCHIENSIVMENCTLDTHISISDSIIANNSQISSDHSINEKKKFLLGEGTKISL
;
A
#
# COMPACT_ATOMS: atom_id res chain seq x y z
N MET A 1 1.14 -23.47 -1.25
CA MET A 1 0.23 -22.35 -1.65
C MET A 1 0.96 -21.34 -2.50
N LYS A 2 0.25 -20.62 -3.38
CA LYS A 2 0.77 -19.53 -4.22
C LYS A 2 0.21 -18.19 -3.82
N GLY A 3 0.83 -17.09 -4.25
CA GLY A 3 0.36 -15.72 -4.02
C GLY A 3 -0.06 -15.02 -5.30
N ILE A 4 -1.05 -14.15 -5.21
CA ILE A 4 -1.44 -13.21 -6.27
C ILE A 4 -1.45 -11.81 -5.66
N ILE A 5 -0.76 -10.85 -6.27
CA ILE A 5 -0.83 -9.44 -5.89
C ILE A 5 -1.46 -8.66 -7.04
N LEU A 6 -2.55 -7.93 -6.75
CA LEU A 6 -3.27 -7.18 -7.76
C LEU A 6 -2.80 -5.72 -7.81
N HIS A 7 -2.22 -5.34 -8.94
CA HIS A 7 -1.80 -3.97 -9.26
C HIS A 7 -2.78 -3.29 -10.24
N GLY A 8 -4.04 -3.72 -10.24
CA GLY A 8 -5.09 -3.15 -11.09
C GLY A 8 -5.63 -1.81 -10.56
N GLY A 9 -6.33 -1.10 -11.45
CA GLY A 9 -7.02 0.14 -11.14
C GLY A 9 -6.25 1.41 -11.52
N HIS A 10 -7.01 2.44 -11.93
CA HIS A 10 -6.45 3.69 -12.45
C HIS A 10 -5.98 4.68 -11.37
N GLY A 11 -6.24 4.41 -10.08
CA GLY A 11 -5.84 5.29 -8.97
C GLY A 11 -6.34 6.73 -9.08
N THR A 12 -7.50 6.96 -9.70
CA THR A 12 -8.00 8.31 -10.05
C THR A 12 -8.13 9.27 -8.86
N ARG A 13 -8.45 8.75 -7.68
CA ARG A 13 -8.56 9.54 -6.43
C ARG A 13 -7.19 10.04 -5.92
N LEU A 14 -6.11 9.46 -6.41
CA LEU A 14 -4.73 9.81 -6.05
C LEU A 14 -4.03 10.66 -7.11
N ARG A 15 -4.74 11.10 -8.13
CA ARG A 15 -4.18 12.04 -9.10
C ARG A 15 -3.82 13.36 -8.41
N PRO A 16 -2.69 14.00 -8.79
CA PRO A 16 -1.82 13.72 -9.93
C PRO A 16 -0.75 12.64 -9.69
N LEU A 17 -0.55 12.10 -8.49
CA LEU A 17 0.50 11.12 -8.13
C LEU A 17 0.49 9.87 -9.03
N THR A 18 -0.68 9.46 -9.49
CA THR A 18 -0.90 8.25 -10.30
C THR A 18 -0.98 8.50 -11.80
N HIS A 19 -0.60 9.69 -12.28
CA HIS A 19 -0.57 9.97 -13.73
C HIS A 19 0.52 9.20 -14.46
N THR A 20 1.61 8.87 -13.79
CA THR A 20 2.80 8.26 -14.39
C THR A 20 3.04 6.82 -13.96
N GLY A 21 2.25 6.29 -13.01
CA GLY A 21 2.43 4.93 -12.51
C GLY A 21 1.30 4.43 -11.62
N PRO A 22 1.31 3.14 -11.30
CA PRO A 22 0.31 2.52 -10.47
C PRO A 22 0.42 2.99 -9.01
N LYS A 23 -0.71 3.17 -8.35
CA LYS A 23 -0.78 3.61 -6.95
C LYS A 23 -0.02 2.69 -5.98
N GLN A 24 0.06 1.43 -6.29
CA GLN A 24 0.70 0.41 -5.46
C GLN A 24 2.22 0.58 -5.35
N LEU A 25 2.81 1.38 -6.25
CA LEU A 25 4.23 1.77 -6.16
C LEU A 25 4.46 3.08 -5.40
N LEU A 26 3.41 3.77 -4.94
CA LEU A 26 3.57 4.93 -4.07
C LEU A 26 4.19 4.50 -2.74
N PRO A 27 5.19 5.24 -2.24
CA PRO A 27 5.93 4.80 -1.05
C PRO A 27 5.19 5.10 0.25
N ILE A 28 5.35 4.19 1.19
CA ILE A 28 5.02 4.35 2.62
C ILE A 28 6.27 3.93 3.39
N GLY A 29 6.83 4.80 4.24
CA GLY A 29 8.09 4.52 4.93
C GLY A 29 9.25 4.20 3.97
N ASN A 30 9.31 4.88 2.83
CA ASN A 30 10.30 4.71 1.75
C ASN A 30 10.26 3.35 1.02
N LYS A 31 9.19 2.56 1.19
CA LYS A 31 8.96 1.32 0.41
C LYS A 31 7.65 1.40 -0.35
N PRO A 32 7.53 0.88 -1.60
CA PRO A 32 6.25 0.75 -2.28
C PRO A 32 5.22 0.01 -1.43
N MET A 33 3.96 0.47 -1.47
CA MET A 33 2.87 -0.19 -0.73
C MET A 33 2.78 -1.69 -1.00
N SER A 34 2.92 -2.10 -2.25
CA SER A 34 2.85 -3.52 -2.61
C SER A 34 4.05 -4.36 -2.14
N GLU A 35 5.16 -3.73 -1.74
CA GLU A 35 6.28 -4.47 -1.15
C GLU A 35 5.91 -5.07 0.21
N TYR A 36 5.06 -4.40 0.99
CA TYR A 36 4.52 -4.97 2.23
C TYR A 36 3.67 -6.23 1.96
N CYS A 37 2.96 -6.28 0.83
CA CYS A 37 2.24 -7.49 0.41
C CYS A 37 3.21 -8.64 0.08
N VAL A 38 4.30 -8.32 -0.64
CA VAL A 38 5.37 -9.29 -0.96
C VAL A 38 6.01 -9.83 0.32
N GLU A 39 6.39 -8.93 1.24
CA GLU A 39 6.98 -9.32 2.54
C GLU A 39 6.04 -10.21 3.34
N ALA A 40 4.75 -9.87 3.45
CA ALA A 40 3.76 -10.66 4.17
C ALA A 40 3.59 -12.07 3.58
N LEU A 41 3.56 -12.21 2.25
CA LEU A 41 3.48 -13.50 1.58
C LEU A 41 4.76 -14.31 1.80
N ARG A 42 5.93 -13.73 1.56
CA ARG A 42 7.24 -14.38 1.76
C ARG A 42 7.43 -14.87 3.19
N GLU A 43 7.14 -14.04 4.19
CA GLU A 43 7.26 -14.39 5.62
C GLU A 43 6.29 -15.49 6.03
N SER A 44 5.22 -15.66 5.26
CA SER A 44 4.28 -16.76 5.42
C SER A 44 4.68 -18.04 4.66
N GLY A 45 5.85 -18.05 4.00
CA GLY A 45 6.37 -19.18 3.25
C GLY A 45 5.86 -19.28 1.80
N ILE A 46 5.19 -18.24 1.29
CA ILE A 46 4.69 -18.19 -0.08
C ILE A 46 5.75 -17.50 -0.96
N THR A 47 6.40 -18.28 -1.83
CA THR A 47 7.51 -17.82 -2.67
C THR A 47 7.18 -17.75 -4.15
N GLU A 48 6.11 -18.40 -4.61
CA GLU A 48 5.60 -18.30 -5.98
C GLU A 48 4.49 -17.25 -6.01
N ILE A 49 4.74 -16.09 -6.62
CA ILE A 49 3.82 -14.94 -6.58
C ILE A 49 3.57 -14.43 -8.01
N ALA A 50 2.30 -14.25 -8.36
CA ALA A 50 1.91 -13.59 -9.60
C ALA A 50 1.47 -12.15 -9.33
N PHE A 51 2.05 -11.19 -10.05
CA PHE A 51 1.54 -9.83 -10.14
C PHE A 51 0.54 -9.73 -11.30
N VAL A 52 -0.68 -9.31 -11.00
CA VAL A 52 -1.62 -8.90 -12.06
C VAL A 52 -1.43 -7.40 -12.29
N ILE A 53 -0.90 -7.05 -13.43
CA ILE A 53 -0.54 -5.68 -13.80
C ILE A 53 -1.39 -5.19 -14.97
N GLY A 54 -1.58 -3.89 -15.08
CA GLY A 54 -2.29 -3.28 -16.20
C GLY A 54 -2.39 -1.77 -16.05
N GLY A 55 -2.73 -1.10 -17.16
CA GLY A 55 -2.86 0.35 -17.19
C GLY A 55 -1.54 1.12 -17.26
N ILE A 56 -1.61 2.41 -16.94
CA ILE A 56 -0.48 3.35 -17.09
C ILE A 56 0.66 2.97 -16.15
N GLY A 57 1.87 2.86 -16.71
CA GLY A 57 3.09 2.63 -15.96
C GLY A 57 3.21 1.21 -15.38
N SER A 58 2.47 0.23 -15.90
CA SER A 58 2.59 -1.18 -15.47
C SER A 58 4.01 -1.74 -15.62
N ASN A 59 4.79 -1.24 -16.59
CA ASN A 59 6.20 -1.63 -16.75
C ASN A 59 7.05 -1.25 -15.53
N LYS A 60 6.75 -0.14 -14.83
CA LYS A 60 7.45 0.25 -13.60
C LYS A 60 7.36 -0.84 -12.51
N VAL A 61 6.29 -1.65 -12.52
CA VAL A 61 6.15 -2.80 -11.61
C VAL A 61 7.17 -3.89 -11.96
N LYS A 62 7.27 -4.22 -13.27
CA LYS A 62 8.26 -5.19 -13.76
C LYS A 62 9.69 -4.71 -13.49
N ASP A 63 9.95 -3.42 -13.73
CA ASP A 63 11.28 -2.82 -13.51
C ASP A 63 11.69 -2.84 -12.03
N TYR A 64 10.73 -2.63 -11.11
CA TYR A 64 10.99 -2.61 -9.67
C TYR A 64 11.18 -3.99 -9.07
N TYR A 65 10.30 -4.94 -9.41
CA TYR A 65 10.28 -6.27 -8.80
C TYR A 65 11.12 -7.29 -9.56
N GLU A 66 11.42 -7.04 -10.85
CA GLU A 66 12.22 -7.91 -11.71
C GLU A 66 11.72 -9.37 -11.67
N ASN A 67 12.61 -10.33 -11.46
CA ASN A 67 12.28 -11.75 -11.30
C ASN A 67 11.98 -12.17 -9.84
N GLY A 68 12.15 -11.27 -8.87
CA GLY A 68 11.92 -11.54 -7.45
C GLY A 68 13.12 -11.99 -6.64
N GLU A 69 14.29 -12.19 -7.27
CA GLU A 69 15.49 -12.69 -6.61
C GLU A 69 15.89 -11.83 -5.40
N LYS A 70 15.86 -10.50 -5.53
CA LYS A 70 16.19 -9.58 -4.44
C LYS A 70 15.22 -9.67 -3.25
N PHE A 71 14.04 -10.26 -3.44
CA PHE A 71 13.03 -10.49 -2.41
C PHE A 71 13.01 -11.95 -1.91
N ASN A 72 13.85 -12.83 -2.46
CA ASN A 72 13.86 -14.28 -2.22
C ASN A 72 12.51 -14.95 -2.56
N VAL A 73 11.91 -14.57 -3.66
CA VAL A 73 10.67 -15.13 -4.23
C VAL A 73 10.80 -15.21 -5.75
N ASN A 74 9.86 -15.91 -6.41
CA ASN A 74 9.77 -15.98 -7.86
C ASN A 74 8.52 -15.21 -8.32
N PHE A 75 8.69 -14.20 -9.17
CA PHE A 75 7.58 -13.44 -9.72
C PHE A 75 7.18 -13.92 -11.12
N SER A 76 5.87 -14.02 -11.32
CA SER A 76 5.23 -14.12 -12.63
C SER A 76 4.40 -12.86 -12.86
N TYR A 77 4.31 -12.41 -14.12
CA TYR A 77 3.53 -11.21 -14.48
C TYR A 77 2.39 -11.59 -15.40
N VAL A 78 1.17 -11.25 -15.00
CA VAL A 78 -0.06 -11.50 -15.74
C VAL A 78 -0.67 -10.15 -16.13
N GLU A 79 -0.87 -9.94 -17.44
CA GLU A 79 -1.39 -8.66 -17.92
C GLU A 79 -2.91 -8.66 -17.94
N GLN A 80 -3.50 -7.62 -17.34
CA GLN A 80 -4.92 -7.32 -17.41
C GLN A 80 -5.12 -6.17 -18.42
N ASP A 81 -5.75 -6.48 -19.55
CA ASP A 81 -5.99 -5.55 -20.66
C ASP A 81 -6.87 -4.36 -20.28
N SER A 82 -7.81 -4.58 -19.36
CA SER A 82 -8.75 -3.57 -18.89
C SER A 82 -9.27 -3.90 -17.48
N PRO A 83 -9.59 -2.88 -16.65
CA PRO A 83 -10.02 -3.06 -15.26
C PRO A 83 -11.47 -3.56 -15.18
N LYS A 84 -11.68 -4.86 -15.42
CA LYS A 84 -12.98 -5.54 -15.38
C LYS A 84 -13.35 -6.10 -14.00
N GLY A 85 -12.69 -5.64 -12.94
CA GLY A 85 -12.93 -6.06 -11.56
C GLY A 85 -11.92 -7.08 -11.02
N ILE A 86 -11.99 -7.28 -9.69
CA ILE A 86 -11.07 -8.15 -8.94
C ILE A 86 -11.20 -9.61 -9.39
N ALA A 87 -12.43 -10.11 -9.56
CA ALA A 87 -12.65 -11.49 -9.98
C ALA A 87 -12.07 -11.75 -11.38
N HIS A 88 -12.16 -10.79 -12.31
CA HIS A 88 -11.51 -10.92 -13.61
C HIS A 88 -9.98 -11.03 -13.48
N ALA A 89 -9.36 -10.18 -12.66
CA ALA A 89 -7.92 -10.22 -12.43
C ALA A 89 -7.47 -11.57 -11.86
N ILE A 90 -8.20 -12.10 -10.87
CA ILE A 90 -7.94 -13.44 -10.30
C ILE A 90 -8.06 -14.52 -11.37
N ASN A 91 -9.09 -14.46 -12.23
CA ASN A 91 -9.33 -15.47 -13.26
C ASN A 91 -8.19 -15.58 -14.29
N LEU A 92 -7.49 -14.47 -14.55
CA LEU A 92 -6.31 -14.47 -15.44
C LEU A 92 -5.15 -15.29 -14.88
N CYS A 93 -5.09 -15.49 -13.55
CA CYS A 93 -4.07 -16.28 -12.90
C CYS A 93 -4.40 -17.79 -12.81
N LYS A 94 -5.49 -18.26 -13.44
CA LYS A 94 -5.96 -19.63 -13.30
C LYS A 94 -4.87 -20.68 -13.63
N ASP A 95 -4.15 -20.49 -14.73
CA ASP A 95 -3.12 -21.43 -15.17
C ASP A 95 -1.90 -21.39 -14.25
N PHE A 96 -1.55 -20.21 -13.71
CA PHE A 96 -0.51 -20.05 -12.70
C PHE A 96 -0.85 -20.79 -11.41
N ILE A 97 -2.10 -20.68 -10.94
CA ILE A 97 -2.57 -21.33 -9.70
C ILE A 97 -2.68 -22.84 -9.89
N ALA A 98 -3.12 -23.31 -11.05
CA ALA A 98 -3.44 -24.70 -11.31
C ALA A 98 -4.43 -25.27 -10.27
N ASN A 99 -4.00 -26.22 -9.44
CA ASN A 99 -4.83 -26.89 -8.43
C ASN A 99 -4.46 -26.53 -6.99
N GLU A 100 -3.63 -25.51 -6.80
CA GLU A 100 -3.16 -25.14 -5.46
C GLU A 100 -4.10 -24.15 -4.75
N LYS A 101 -4.15 -24.21 -3.42
CA LYS A 101 -4.68 -23.12 -2.60
C LYS A 101 -3.79 -21.89 -2.80
N PHE A 102 -4.36 -20.71 -2.69
CA PHE A 102 -3.65 -19.46 -2.93
C PHE A 102 -4.17 -18.29 -2.08
N VAL A 103 -3.34 -17.28 -1.93
CA VAL A 103 -3.68 -16.00 -1.29
C VAL A 103 -3.72 -14.92 -2.36
N VAL A 104 -4.78 -14.13 -2.36
CA VAL A 104 -4.87 -12.91 -3.15
C VAL A 104 -4.68 -11.72 -2.23
N PHE A 105 -3.81 -10.80 -2.61
CA PHE A 105 -3.57 -9.56 -1.92
C PHE A 105 -3.85 -8.39 -2.88
N LEU A 106 -4.72 -7.47 -2.49
CA LEU A 106 -4.84 -6.21 -3.22
C LEU A 106 -3.61 -5.36 -2.89
N GLY A 107 -2.81 -5.00 -3.91
CA GLY A 107 -1.51 -4.36 -3.74
C GLY A 107 -1.53 -2.95 -3.12
N ASP A 108 -2.70 -2.40 -2.87
CA ASP A 108 -2.95 -1.15 -2.17
C ASP A 108 -3.48 -1.34 -0.75
N ASN A 109 -3.56 -2.59 -0.29
CA ASN A 109 -3.96 -2.91 1.07
C ASN A 109 -2.75 -3.07 1.97
N PHE A 110 -2.77 -2.35 3.07
CA PHE A 110 -1.77 -2.46 4.11
C PHE A 110 -2.36 -3.14 5.35
N ILE A 111 -1.67 -4.16 5.84
CA ILE A 111 -2.00 -4.84 7.11
C ILE A 111 -0.76 -4.82 8.01
N ASN A 112 -0.96 -4.47 9.27
CA ASN A 112 0.12 -4.32 10.24
C ASN A 112 0.26 -5.54 11.17
N MET A 113 -0.02 -6.73 10.64
CA MET A 113 0.13 -8.01 11.36
C MET A 113 0.60 -9.10 10.42
N SER A 114 1.23 -10.13 10.97
CA SER A 114 1.64 -11.30 10.21
C SER A 114 0.42 -12.12 9.76
N ILE A 115 0.36 -12.47 8.48
CA ILE A 115 -0.67 -13.37 7.94
C ILE A 115 -0.28 -14.85 8.02
N LYS A 116 0.89 -15.16 8.56
CA LYS A 116 1.45 -16.53 8.59
C LYS A 116 0.51 -17.56 9.22
N ASN A 117 -0.10 -17.23 10.35
CA ASN A 117 -1.01 -18.15 11.02
C ASN A 117 -2.28 -18.41 10.21
N PHE A 118 -2.80 -17.40 9.50
CA PHE A 118 -3.95 -17.58 8.60
C PHE A 118 -3.59 -18.47 7.42
N VAL A 119 -2.40 -18.28 6.82
CA VAL A 119 -1.89 -19.16 5.74
C VAL A 119 -1.83 -20.62 6.23
N ILE A 120 -1.21 -20.88 7.39
CA ILE A 120 -1.08 -22.24 7.95
C ILE A 120 -2.46 -22.84 8.24
N ASN A 121 -3.35 -22.09 8.86
CA ASN A 121 -4.69 -22.53 9.19
C ASN A 121 -5.50 -22.88 7.95
N PHE A 122 -5.49 -21.98 6.95
CA PHE A 122 -6.20 -22.21 5.70
C PHE A 122 -5.63 -23.39 4.91
N GLU A 123 -4.30 -23.56 4.87
CA GLU A 123 -3.66 -24.69 4.18
C GLU A 123 -4.15 -26.02 4.74
N ASN A 124 -4.32 -26.13 6.05
CA ASN A 124 -4.77 -27.33 6.75
C ASN A 124 -6.30 -27.44 6.89
N SER A 125 -7.07 -26.42 6.51
CA SER A 125 -8.52 -26.40 6.62
C SER A 125 -9.20 -27.11 5.46
N LEU A 126 -10.50 -27.43 5.62
CA LEU A 126 -11.38 -27.87 4.55
C LEU A 126 -12.18 -26.73 3.92
N SER A 127 -11.95 -25.49 4.35
CA SER A 127 -12.67 -24.32 3.84
C SER A 127 -12.32 -24.04 2.38
N ASP A 128 -13.30 -23.68 1.59
CA ASP A 128 -13.14 -23.29 0.17
C ASP A 128 -12.64 -21.86 0.03
N ALA A 129 -12.95 -21.02 1.03
CA ALA A 129 -12.39 -19.70 1.18
C ALA A 129 -12.23 -19.34 2.67
N GLU A 130 -11.26 -18.46 2.97
CA GLU A 130 -11.13 -17.81 4.26
C GLU A 130 -10.96 -16.29 4.05
N LEU A 131 -11.71 -15.50 4.81
CA LEU A 131 -11.76 -14.05 4.69
C LEU A 131 -11.21 -13.39 5.93
N LEU A 132 -10.52 -12.27 5.76
CA LEU A 132 -10.17 -11.38 6.87
C LEU A 132 -11.19 -10.25 6.91
N LEU A 133 -11.85 -10.07 8.04
CA LEU A 133 -12.88 -9.07 8.27
C LEU A 133 -12.36 -7.98 9.22
N CYS A 134 -12.72 -6.74 8.94
CA CYS A 134 -12.39 -5.58 9.78
C CYS A 134 -13.63 -4.69 9.97
N ASN A 135 -13.80 -4.13 11.18
CA ASN A 135 -14.81 -3.10 11.38
C ASN A 135 -14.39 -1.78 10.72
N VAL A 136 -15.30 -1.16 10.00
CA VAL A 136 -15.06 0.12 9.30
C VAL A 136 -16.17 1.12 9.60
N ASP A 137 -15.83 2.41 9.54
CA ASP A 137 -16.77 3.51 9.77
C ASP A 137 -17.65 3.81 8.54
N ASN A 138 -17.17 3.47 7.33
CA ASN A 138 -17.85 3.74 6.06
C ASN A 138 -18.11 2.43 5.28
N PRO A 139 -18.98 1.54 5.78
CA PRO A 139 -19.16 0.20 5.24
C PRO A 139 -19.71 0.19 3.80
N GLU A 140 -20.40 1.23 3.35
CA GLU A 140 -20.91 1.37 1.99
C GLU A 140 -19.81 1.44 0.91
N GLN A 141 -18.55 1.59 1.32
CA GLN A 141 -17.42 1.64 0.40
C GLN A 141 -16.77 0.28 0.12
N PHE A 142 -17.17 -0.76 0.86
CA PHE A 142 -16.51 -2.08 0.88
C PHE A 142 -17.49 -3.21 0.57
N GLY A 143 -16.97 -4.39 0.25
CA GLY A 143 -17.70 -5.63 0.36
C GLY A 143 -17.97 -5.92 1.85
N ILE A 144 -19.23 -6.17 2.20
CA ILE A 144 -19.66 -6.32 3.59
C ILE A 144 -20.12 -7.75 3.86
N ALA A 145 -19.61 -8.33 4.95
CA ALA A 145 -20.04 -9.61 5.47
C ALA A 145 -21.12 -9.43 6.55
N TYR A 146 -22.14 -10.29 6.50
CA TYR A 146 -23.19 -10.41 7.52
C TYR A 146 -23.03 -11.76 8.22
N LEU A 147 -23.07 -11.76 9.54
CA LEU A 147 -22.92 -12.97 10.32
C LEU A 147 -24.26 -13.45 10.88
N ASP A 148 -24.40 -14.77 10.98
CA ASP A 148 -25.40 -15.44 11.79
C ASP A 148 -24.66 -16.34 12.79
N GLY A 149 -24.66 -15.95 14.06
CA GLY A 149 -23.77 -16.52 15.04
C GLY A 149 -22.30 -16.36 14.64
N ASN A 150 -21.58 -17.48 14.53
CA ASN A 150 -20.16 -17.51 14.16
C ASN A 150 -19.94 -17.89 12.69
N LYS A 151 -20.93 -17.70 11.82
CA LYS A 151 -20.83 -18.03 10.40
C LYS A 151 -21.19 -16.84 9.53
N ILE A 152 -20.53 -16.71 8.39
CA ILE A 152 -20.96 -15.76 7.37
C ILE A 152 -22.28 -16.28 6.78
N SER A 153 -23.32 -15.46 6.81
CA SER A 153 -24.64 -15.77 6.26
C SER A 153 -24.89 -15.09 4.93
N LYS A 154 -24.22 -13.95 4.67
CA LYS A 154 -24.38 -13.17 3.46
C LYS A 154 -23.18 -12.25 3.24
N MET A 155 -22.88 -11.98 1.98
CA MET A 155 -21.89 -10.98 1.57
C MET A 155 -22.46 -10.08 0.47
N VAL A 156 -22.18 -8.79 0.50
CA VAL A 156 -22.72 -7.82 -0.48
C VAL A 156 -21.64 -6.79 -0.82
N GLU A 157 -21.36 -6.61 -2.10
CA GLU A 157 -20.45 -5.57 -2.56
C GLU A 157 -21.12 -4.19 -2.47
N LYS A 158 -20.48 -3.28 -1.72
CA LYS A 158 -20.85 -1.87 -1.56
C LYS A 158 -22.37 -1.64 -1.39
N PRO A 159 -22.96 -2.18 -0.33
CA PRO A 159 -24.39 -2.04 -0.07
C PRO A 159 -24.75 -0.57 0.18
N LYS A 160 -25.89 -0.11 -0.36
CA LYS A 160 -26.37 1.27 -0.16
C LYS A 160 -26.71 1.60 1.30
N ASN A 161 -27.26 0.62 2.00
CA ASN A 161 -27.70 0.76 3.40
C ASN A 161 -27.21 -0.46 4.19
N PRO A 162 -25.92 -0.54 4.54
CA PRO A 162 -25.37 -1.66 5.28
C PRO A 162 -25.89 -1.66 6.72
N THR A 163 -26.24 -2.83 7.24
CA THR A 163 -26.56 -3.06 8.67
C THR A 163 -25.41 -3.74 9.42
N SER A 164 -24.33 -4.04 8.73
CA SER A 164 -23.07 -4.57 9.29
C SER A 164 -21.95 -3.61 8.94
N SER A 165 -20.96 -3.48 9.82
CA SER A 165 -19.72 -2.74 9.63
C SER A 165 -18.53 -3.62 9.26
N LEU A 166 -18.76 -4.94 9.08
CA LEU A 166 -17.71 -5.92 8.81
C LEU A 166 -17.30 -5.89 7.34
N ALA A 167 -16.30 -5.12 7.03
CA ALA A 167 -15.70 -5.07 5.70
C ALA A 167 -14.87 -6.31 5.43
N ILE A 168 -15.01 -6.87 4.23
CA ILE A 168 -14.13 -7.88 3.69
C ILE A 168 -12.87 -7.15 3.22
N THR A 169 -11.73 -7.48 3.82
CA THR A 169 -10.45 -6.85 3.46
C THR A 169 -9.98 -7.28 2.06
N GLY A 170 -8.99 -6.61 1.54
CA GLY A 170 -8.38 -6.98 0.26
C GLY A 170 -7.42 -8.17 0.34
N ILE A 171 -7.64 -9.08 1.28
CA ILE A 171 -6.82 -10.29 1.47
C ILE A 171 -7.75 -11.49 1.48
N TYR A 172 -7.62 -12.36 0.48
CA TYR A 172 -8.48 -13.52 0.29
C TYR A 172 -7.66 -14.80 0.24
N PHE A 173 -8.04 -15.80 1.03
CA PHE A 173 -7.49 -17.16 0.96
C PHE A 173 -8.49 -18.02 0.20
N LEU A 174 -8.08 -18.62 -0.92
CA LEU A 174 -8.98 -19.23 -1.88
C LEU A 174 -8.50 -20.61 -2.32
N THR A 175 -9.47 -21.49 -2.64
CA THR A 175 -9.22 -22.70 -3.40
C THR A 175 -9.52 -22.46 -4.89
N PRO A 176 -9.03 -23.32 -5.81
CA PRO A 176 -9.36 -23.25 -7.24
C PRO A 176 -10.85 -23.29 -7.59
N LYS A 177 -11.72 -23.69 -6.65
CA LYS A 177 -13.18 -23.69 -6.80
C LYS A 177 -13.73 -22.31 -7.18
N ILE A 178 -13.06 -21.23 -6.75
CA ILE A 178 -13.46 -19.86 -7.07
C ILE A 178 -13.51 -19.60 -8.57
N PHE A 179 -12.65 -20.25 -9.38
CA PHE A 179 -12.64 -20.08 -10.84
C PHE A 179 -13.94 -20.54 -11.50
N GLU A 180 -14.60 -21.56 -10.94
CA GLU A 180 -15.88 -22.03 -11.44
C GLU A 180 -17.00 -21.02 -11.17
N LYS A 181 -16.94 -20.31 -10.04
CA LYS A 181 -17.91 -19.27 -9.68
C LYS A 181 -17.67 -18.03 -10.53
N ILE A 182 -16.41 -17.62 -10.70
CA ILE A 182 -16.05 -16.46 -11.52
C ILE A 182 -16.58 -16.59 -12.96
N LYS A 183 -16.51 -17.80 -13.56
CA LYS A 183 -17.05 -18.04 -14.91
C LYS A 183 -18.53 -17.77 -15.04
N LYS A 184 -19.31 -17.83 -13.95
CA LYS A 184 -20.77 -17.63 -13.93
C LYS A 184 -21.15 -16.18 -13.64
N LEU A 185 -20.18 -15.33 -13.22
CA LEU A 185 -20.45 -13.93 -12.89
C LEU A 185 -20.94 -13.14 -14.09
N LYS A 186 -21.80 -12.20 -13.80
CA LYS A 186 -22.19 -11.12 -14.71
C LYS A 186 -21.62 -9.80 -14.19
N PRO A 187 -21.26 -8.85 -15.07
CA PRO A 187 -20.83 -7.54 -14.63
C PRO A 187 -21.87 -6.87 -13.71
N SER A 188 -21.39 -6.29 -12.62
CA SER A 188 -22.18 -5.50 -11.69
C SER A 188 -22.66 -4.18 -12.32
N TRP A 189 -23.41 -3.38 -11.56
CA TRP A 189 -23.79 -2.02 -11.95
C TRP A 189 -22.57 -1.09 -12.19
N ARG A 190 -21.36 -1.48 -11.71
CA ARG A 190 -20.09 -0.81 -11.98
C ARG A 190 -19.40 -1.29 -13.25
N ASN A 191 -20.01 -2.24 -13.97
CA ASN A 191 -19.42 -2.96 -15.10
C ASN A 191 -18.14 -3.75 -14.70
N GLU A 192 -18.10 -4.26 -13.47
CA GLU A 192 -17.00 -5.05 -12.91
C GLU A 192 -17.48 -6.45 -12.52
N LEU A 193 -16.61 -7.45 -12.58
CA LEU A 193 -16.80 -8.77 -12.01
C LEU A 193 -16.34 -8.73 -10.55
N GLU A 194 -17.31 -8.75 -9.63
CA GLU A 194 -17.06 -8.58 -8.21
C GLU A 194 -16.63 -9.89 -7.57
N ILE A 195 -15.55 -9.86 -6.79
CA ILE A 195 -15.10 -11.06 -6.06
C ILE A 195 -16.10 -11.45 -4.97
N VAL A 196 -16.77 -10.47 -4.37
CA VAL A 196 -17.78 -10.69 -3.33
C VAL A 196 -18.96 -11.51 -3.86
N ASP A 197 -19.37 -11.27 -5.12
CA ASP A 197 -20.44 -12.05 -5.74
C ASP A 197 -20.02 -13.52 -6.00
N ALA A 198 -18.74 -13.74 -6.37
CA ALA A 198 -18.21 -15.10 -6.52
C ALA A 198 -18.13 -15.84 -5.18
N LEU A 199 -17.73 -15.12 -4.11
CA LEU A 199 -17.73 -15.67 -2.75
C LEU A 199 -19.14 -15.97 -2.27
N GLN A 200 -20.12 -15.08 -2.55
CA GLN A 200 -21.54 -15.35 -2.24
C GLN A 200 -22.02 -16.63 -2.92
N MET A 201 -21.65 -16.87 -4.19
CA MET A 201 -21.99 -18.11 -4.90
C MET A 201 -21.36 -19.36 -4.25
N ILE A 202 -20.17 -19.27 -3.66
CA ILE A 202 -19.58 -20.36 -2.87
C ILE A 202 -20.48 -20.66 -1.67
N LEU A 203 -20.90 -19.62 -0.95
CA LEU A 203 -21.76 -19.74 0.21
C LEU A 203 -23.13 -20.32 -0.13
N ASP A 204 -23.75 -19.85 -1.22
CA ASP A 204 -25.07 -20.28 -1.68
C ASP A 204 -25.10 -21.77 -2.11
N ASP A 205 -24.00 -22.28 -2.63
CA ASP A 205 -23.84 -23.70 -2.99
C ASP A 205 -23.61 -24.60 -1.74
N GLY A 206 -23.57 -24.02 -0.52
CA GLY A 206 -23.36 -24.74 0.73
C GLY A 206 -21.91 -25.06 1.05
N ASP A 207 -20.99 -24.47 0.30
CA ASP A 207 -19.54 -24.65 0.50
C ASP A 207 -19.05 -23.86 1.73
N GLN A 208 -17.91 -24.24 2.30
CA GLN A 208 -17.42 -23.67 3.54
C GLN A 208 -16.60 -22.40 3.33
N ILE A 209 -17.05 -21.31 3.93
CA ILE A 209 -16.28 -20.08 4.06
C ILE A 209 -16.02 -19.80 5.53
N SER A 210 -14.74 -19.73 5.91
CA SER A 210 -14.30 -19.31 7.23
C SER A 210 -13.92 -17.83 7.23
N TYR A 211 -13.81 -17.23 8.42
CA TYR A 211 -13.31 -15.87 8.56
C TYR A 211 -12.51 -15.70 9.83
N ASN A 212 -11.64 -14.67 9.83
CA ASN A 212 -10.95 -14.18 11.00
C ASN A 212 -11.13 -12.66 11.11
N MET A 213 -11.20 -12.15 12.33
CA MET A 213 -11.26 -10.73 12.60
C MET A 213 -9.85 -10.14 12.63
N ILE A 214 -9.64 -9.05 11.88
CA ILE A 214 -8.46 -8.22 12.06
C ILE A 214 -8.71 -7.29 13.23
N THR A 215 -7.86 -7.40 14.25
CA THR A 215 -7.91 -6.57 15.47
C THR A 215 -6.82 -5.49 15.49
N ASP A 216 -5.84 -5.59 14.60
CA ASP A 216 -4.79 -4.61 14.38
C ASP A 216 -5.14 -3.69 13.19
N PHE A 217 -4.22 -2.82 12.82
CA PHE A 217 -4.45 -1.87 11.74
C PHE A 217 -4.53 -2.56 10.36
N TRP A 218 -5.63 -2.30 9.66
CA TRP A 218 -5.81 -2.56 8.24
C TRP A 218 -6.30 -1.29 7.55
N LYS A 219 -5.80 -1.01 6.35
CA LYS A 219 -6.23 0.14 5.56
C LYS A 219 -6.08 -0.15 4.06
N ASP A 220 -7.10 0.22 3.27
CA ASP A 220 -6.94 0.47 1.86
C ASP A 220 -6.40 1.90 1.67
N THR A 221 -5.35 2.06 0.89
CA THR A 221 -4.71 3.35 0.66
C THR A 221 -5.33 4.04 -0.55
N GLY A 222 -6.61 4.35 -0.44
CA GLY A 222 -7.43 4.89 -1.51
C GLY A 222 -7.33 6.40 -1.73
N THR A 223 -6.87 7.15 -0.74
CA THR A 223 -6.75 8.63 -0.77
C THR A 223 -5.38 9.09 -0.28
N PRO A 224 -4.96 10.34 -0.58
CA PRO A 224 -3.71 10.89 -0.03
C PRO A 224 -3.65 10.86 1.49
N HIS A 225 -4.77 11.13 2.15
CA HIS A 225 -4.86 11.05 3.62
C HIS A 225 -4.60 9.64 4.13
N ASP A 226 -5.12 8.59 3.44
CA ASP A 226 -4.88 7.20 3.82
C ASP A 226 -3.40 6.82 3.70
N ILE A 227 -2.71 7.33 2.65
CA ILE A 227 -1.27 7.10 2.44
C ILE A 227 -0.45 7.76 3.55
N ILE A 228 -0.73 9.03 3.90
CA ILE A 228 -0.04 9.74 4.98
C ILE A 228 -0.29 9.04 6.32
N HIS A 229 -1.52 8.58 6.57
CA HIS A 229 -1.85 7.86 7.79
C HIS A 229 -1.12 6.51 7.87
N ALA A 230 -1.08 5.74 6.77
CA ALA A 230 -0.32 4.48 6.72
C ALA A 230 1.18 4.73 6.92
N ASN A 231 1.73 5.81 6.33
CA ASN A 231 3.12 6.22 6.54
C ASN A 231 3.42 6.46 8.03
N ARG A 232 2.56 7.19 8.73
CA ARG A 232 2.70 7.43 10.17
C ARG A 232 2.76 6.11 10.95
N ILE A 233 1.83 5.18 10.71
CA ILE A 233 1.79 3.87 11.39
C ILE A 233 3.08 3.07 11.17
N ILE A 234 3.62 3.08 9.95
CA ILE A 234 4.90 2.41 9.65
C ILE A 234 6.05 3.06 10.40
N LEU A 235 6.12 4.39 10.40
CA LEU A 235 7.20 5.12 11.04
C LEU A 235 7.21 4.95 12.56
N GLU A 236 6.04 4.89 13.19
CA GLU A 236 5.91 4.64 14.64
C GLU A 236 6.49 3.29 15.08
N LYS A 237 6.45 2.29 14.18
CA LYS A 237 6.94 0.92 14.45
C LYS A 237 8.32 0.62 13.88
N MET A 238 8.93 1.55 13.14
CA MET A 238 10.23 1.30 12.54
C MET A 238 11.32 1.11 13.62
N THR A 239 12.27 0.22 13.34
CA THR A 239 13.49 0.09 14.11
C THR A 239 14.49 1.14 13.62
N PRO A 240 14.93 2.08 14.46
CA PRO A 240 15.89 3.11 14.06
C PRO A 240 17.21 2.52 13.57
N LYS A 241 17.71 3.06 12.45
CA LYS A 241 19.01 2.70 11.89
C LYS A 241 19.68 3.93 11.30
N VAL A 242 20.86 4.27 11.78
CA VAL A 242 21.66 5.38 11.27
C VAL A 242 22.88 4.82 10.52
N SER A 243 22.97 5.11 9.23
CA SER A 243 24.06 4.67 8.34
C SER A 243 24.77 5.83 7.65
N GLY A 244 24.27 7.06 7.80
CA GLY A 244 24.82 8.29 7.25
C GLY A 244 25.59 9.10 8.30
N THR A 245 25.88 10.36 7.97
CA THR A 245 26.63 11.29 8.80
C THR A 245 25.70 12.33 9.42
N ILE A 246 25.87 12.63 10.69
CA ILE A 246 25.09 13.61 11.45
C ILE A 246 26.03 14.68 11.99
N GLY A 247 25.71 15.95 11.75
CA GLY A 247 26.46 17.09 12.27
C GLY A 247 26.40 17.17 13.80
N SER A 248 27.43 17.74 14.39
CA SER A 248 27.62 17.74 15.85
C SER A 248 26.60 18.58 16.63
N THR A 249 25.91 19.53 15.96
CA THR A 249 24.92 20.41 16.57
C THR A 249 23.47 20.04 16.18
N VAL A 250 23.27 18.87 15.55
CA VAL A 250 21.92 18.39 15.21
C VAL A 250 21.16 17.98 16.46
N GLU A 251 19.99 18.50 16.64
CA GLU A 251 19.06 18.07 17.69
C GLU A 251 18.18 16.93 17.17
N ILE A 252 18.20 15.78 17.87
CA ILE A 252 17.37 14.62 17.51
C ILE A 252 16.49 14.25 18.70
N ASP A 253 15.18 14.20 18.48
CA ASP A 253 14.19 13.75 19.45
C ASP A 253 13.30 12.68 18.83
N GLY A 254 13.21 11.49 19.44
CA GLY A 254 12.41 10.35 18.98
C GLY A 254 13.10 9.44 17.95
N ASN A 255 12.32 8.54 17.35
CA ASN A 255 12.81 7.51 16.41
C ASN A 255 13.27 8.13 15.08
N PHE A 256 14.52 7.83 14.70
CA PHE A 256 15.12 8.38 13.49
C PHE A 256 15.95 7.33 12.75
N SER A 257 15.75 7.26 11.42
CA SER A 257 16.58 6.43 10.53
C SER A 257 17.19 7.28 9.42
N LEU A 258 18.48 7.03 9.14
CA LEU A 258 19.26 7.73 8.11
C LEU A 258 19.96 6.71 7.22
N GLY A 259 19.74 6.80 5.93
CA GLY A 259 20.31 5.93 4.92
C GLY A 259 21.80 6.15 4.68
N GLN A 260 22.39 5.27 3.86
CA GLN A 260 23.82 5.32 3.50
C GLN A 260 24.12 6.59 2.70
N ASN A 261 25.33 7.14 2.87
CA ASN A 261 25.83 8.34 2.21
C ASN A 261 25.00 9.60 2.46
N SER A 262 23.98 9.55 3.32
CA SER A 262 23.16 10.70 3.66
C SER A 262 23.81 11.56 4.73
N ILE A 263 23.59 12.85 4.64
CA ILE A 263 24.19 13.85 5.54
C ILE A 263 23.08 14.70 6.13
N VAL A 264 23.08 14.84 7.46
CA VAL A 264 22.31 15.87 8.16
C VAL A 264 23.32 16.89 8.69
N GLU A 265 23.29 18.09 8.10
CA GLU A 265 24.22 19.16 8.47
C GLU A 265 23.95 19.72 9.87
N ASN A 266 24.88 20.54 10.36
CA ASN A 266 24.76 21.24 11.62
C ASN A 266 23.51 22.14 11.64
N ASP A 267 23.00 22.44 12.84
CA ASP A 267 21.89 23.35 13.08
C ASP A 267 20.55 22.88 12.45
N CYS A 268 20.42 21.56 12.23
CA CYS A 268 19.17 20.91 11.88
C CYS A 268 18.46 20.36 13.13
N LYS A 269 17.15 20.21 13.05
CA LYS A 269 16.33 19.58 14.07
C LYS A 269 15.52 18.42 13.47
N ILE A 270 15.63 17.23 14.07
CA ILE A 270 14.88 16.03 13.70
C ILE A 270 13.94 15.65 14.82
N MET A 271 12.65 15.65 14.55
CA MET A 271 11.60 15.23 15.48
C MET A 271 10.97 13.92 14.99
N GLY A 272 11.37 12.81 15.57
CA GLY A 272 10.89 11.48 15.18
C GLY A 272 9.37 11.27 15.41
N PRO A 273 8.78 10.26 14.75
CA PRO A 273 9.46 9.30 13.88
C PRO A 273 9.77 9.88 12.48
N VAL A 274 11.01 9.68 12.01
CA VAL A 274 11.48 10.16 10.70
C VAL A 274 12.35 9.11 10.03
N ILE A 275 12.15 8.89 8.73
CA ILE A 275 13.05 8.10 7.89
C ILE A 275 13.58 8.95 6.74
N ILE A 276 14.90 8.96 6.56
CA ILE A 276 15.60 9.58 5.44
C ILE A 276 16.32 8.47 4.67
N GLY A 277 16.09 8.43 3.36
CA GLY A 277 16.68 7.46 2.43
C GLY A 277 18.19 7.60 2.27
N ASN A 278 18.73 6.95 1.23
CA ASN A 278 20.16 6.99 0.89
C ASN A 278 20.48 8.25 0.06
N ASP A 279 21.76 8.68 0.10
CA ASP A 279 22.29 9.75 -0.74
C ASP A 279 21.54 11.08 -0.59
N CYS A 280 20.95 11.34 0.59
CA CYS A 280 20.20 12.56 0.91
C CYS A 280 21.09 13.61 1.59
N ILE A 281 20.75 14.88 1.39
CA ILE A 281 21.41 16.00 2.07
C ILE A 281 20.32 16.84 2.76
N ILE A 282 20.37 16.91 4.08
CA ILE A 282 19.54 17.81 4.88
C ILE A 282 20.45 18.96 5.32
N GLU A 283 20.29 20.11 4.67
CA GLU A 283 21.09 21.28 4.91
C GLU A 283 20.60 22.06 6.15
N LYS A 284 21.46 22.88 6.67
CA LYS A 284 21.25 23.72 7.87
C LYS A 284 19.89 24.42 7.88
N ASN A 285 19.42 24.76 9.07
CA ASN A 285 18.14 25.43 9.34
C ASN A 285 16.91 24.59 8.92
N SER A 286 17.06 23.31 8.64
CA SER A 286 15.93 22.43 8.32
C SER A 286 15.39 21.79 9.61
N VAL A 287 14.05 21.73 9.71
CA VAL A 287 13.31 21.06 10.79
C VAL A 287 12.48 19.94 10.15
N ILE A 288 12.80 18.69 10.48
CA ILE A 288 12.17 17.51 9.87
C ILE A 288 11.44 16.69 10.92
N GLY A 289 10.16 16.48 10.70
CA GLY A 289 9.31 15.69 11.58
C GLY A 289 8.30 16.50 12.39
N PRO A 290 7.37 15.81 13.10
CA PRO A 290 7.28 14.33 13.15
C PRO A 290 6.61 13.72 11.90
N ASN A 291 6.68 12.37 11.80
CA ASN A 291 5.98 11.57 10.80
C ASN A 291 6.39 11.88 9.34
N VAL A 292 7.68 11.99 9.08
CA VAL A 292 8.22 12.34 7.76
C VAL A 292 9.01 11.18 7.16
N SER A 293 8.73 10.89 5.88
CA SER A 293 9.56 10.03 5.04
C SER A 293 10.19 10.86 3.93
N ILE A 294 11.51 10.75 3.75
CA ILE A 294 12.27 11.38 2.66
C ILE A 294 12.92 10.27 1.85
N GLY A 295 12.57 10.17 0.57
CA GLY A 295 13.13 9.19 -0.38
C GLY A 295 14.55 9.51 -0.80
N ASN A 296 15.20 8.55 -1.45
CA ASN A 296 16.61 8.60 -1.84
C ASN A 296 16.94 9.83 -2.73
N ASN A 297 18.21 10.25 -2.72
CA ASN A 297 18.76 11.31 -3.58
C ASN A 297 18.04 12.65 -3.43
N SER A 298 17.45 12.95 -2.27
CA SER A 298 16.72 14.20 -2.04
C SER A 298 17.55 15.21 -1.26
N LYS A 299 17.36 16.48 -1.61
CA LYS A 299 18.04 17.60 -0.96
C LYS A 299 17.00 18.54 -0.34
N ILE A 300 17.14 18.81 0.97
CA ILE A 300 16.24 19.64 1.75
C ILE A 300 17.02 20.76 2.39
N SER A 301 16.62 22.01 2.15
CA SER A 301 17.24 23.20 2.70
C SER A 301 16.19 24.15 3.26
N ASN A 302 16.46 24.77 4.40
CA ASN A 302 15.65 25.85 4.98
C ASN A 302 14.15 25.52 5.12
N CYS A 303 13.78 24.24 5.24
CA CYS A 303 12.38 23.78 5.29
C CYS A 303 11.98 23.31 6.68
N HIS A 304 10.71 23.54 7.02
CA HIS A 304 10.05 22.81 8.10
C HIS A 304 9.06 21.83 7.48
N ILE A 305 9.27 20.51 7.68
CA ILE A 305 8.43 19.46 7.11
C ILE A 305 7.87 18.60 8.22
N GLU A 306 6.57 18.41 8.27
CA GLU A 306 5.88 17.53 9.22
C GLU A 306 4.81 16.70 8.53
N ASN A 307 4.49 15.50 9.05
CA ASN A 307 3.40 14.63 8.62
C ASN A 307 3.32 14.47 7.08
N SER A 308 4.46 14.27 6.42
CA SER A 308 4.58 14.35 4.96
C SER A 308 5.48 13.26 4.38
N ILE A 309 5.28 12.98 3.10
CA ILE A 309 6.09 12.08 2.30
C ILE A 309 6.75 12.89 1.19
N VAL A 310 8.08 12.94 1.20
CA VAL A 310 8.90 13.44 0.10
C VAL A 310 9.48 12.21 -0.60
N MET A 311 9.13 12.02 -1.87
CA MET A 311 9.60 10.87 -2.64
C MET A 311 11.05 11.09 -3.11
N GLU A 312 11.54 10.28 -4.05
CA GLU A 312 12.93 10.30 -4.48
C GLU A 312 13.28 11.48 -5.40
N ASN A 313 14.55 11.85 -5.40
CA ASN A 313 15.15 12.88 -6.28
C ASN A 313 14.48 14.26 -6.15
N CYS A 314 14.02 14.62 -4.97
CA CYS A 314 13.39 15.91 -4.72
C CYS A 314 14.40 16.96 -4.22
N THR A 315 14.19 18.21 -4.64
CA THR A 315 14.93 19.35 -4.13
C THR A 315 13.96 20.37 -3.53
N LEU A 316 14.04 20.58 -2.23
CA LEU A 316 13.22 21.56 -1.50
C LEU A 316 14.16 22.59 -0.87
N ASP A 317 14.11 23.82 -1.36
CA ASP A 317 14.88 24.94 -0.84
C ASP A 317 13.95 26.14 -0.67
N THR A 318 13.32 26.21 0.49
CA THR A 318 12.27 27.19 0.73
C THR A 318 12.07 27.44 2.21
N HIS A 319 11.82 28.70 2.59
CA HIS A 319 11.55 29.10 3.97
C HIS A 319 10.10 28.90 4.41
N ILE A 320 9.40 27.88 3.86
CA ILE A 320 8.02 27.57 4.20
C ILE A 320 7.92 26.35 5.11
N SER A 321 6.78 26.22 5.78
CA SER A 321 6.38 24.99 6.48
C SER A 321 5.47 24.16 5.59
N ILE A 322 5.84 22.88 5.42
CA ILE A 322 5.12 21.88 4.64
C ILE A 322 4.49 20.88 5.62
N SER A 323 3.18 20.68 5.52
CA SER A 323 2.48 19.68 6.34
C SER A 323 1.45 18.93 5.52
N ASP A 324 1.10 17.69 5.96
CA ASP A 324 0.08 16.82 5.36
C ASP A 324 0.22 16.68 3.83
N SER A 325 1.47 16.56 3.36
CA SER A 325 1.81 16.67 1.94
C SER A 325 2.45 15.41 1.40
N ILE A 326 2.23 15.15 0.11
CA ILE A 326 2.94 14.11 -0.66
C ILE A 326 3.59 14.81 -1.84
N ILE A 327 4.91 14.76 -1.89
CA ILE A 327 5.74 15.37 -2.93
C ILE A 327 6.32 14.25 -3.79
N ALA A 328 5.89 14.18 -5.05
CA ALA A 328 6.27 13.10 -5.97
C ALA A 328 7.73 13.21 -6.44
N ASN A 329 8.22 12.12 -7.03
CA ASN A 329 9.59 12.03 -7.54
C ASN A 329 9.97 13.20 -8.46
N ASN A 330 11.24 13.60 -8.40
CA ASN A 330 11.83 14.63 -9.26
C ASN A 330 11.19 16.02 -9.12
N SER A 331 10.51 16.30 -8.01
CA SER A 331 9.90 17.60 -7.74
C SER A 331 10.92 18.60 -7.22
N GLN A 332 10.75 19.87 -7.61
CA GLN A 332 11.57 20.98 -7.18
C GLN A 332 10.67 22.09 -6.63
N ILE A 333 10.93 22.53 -5.40
CA ILE A 333 10.25 23.65 -4.75
C ILE A 333 11.34 24.60 -4.27
N SER A 334 11.30 25.85 -4.74
CA SER A 334 12.20 26.91 -4.32
C SER A 334 11.43 28.18 -4.02
N SER A 335 11.92 28.98 -3.08
CA SER A 335 11.33 30.28 -2.72
C SER A 335 12.43 31.28 -2.38
N ASP A 336 12.31 32.48 -2.91
CA ASP A 336 13.21 33.59 -2.64
C ASP A 336 12.76 34.43 -1.41
N HIS A 337 11.61 34.12 -0.82
CA HIS A 337 11.02 34.88 0.28
C HIS A 337 10.62 34.02 1.46
N SER A 338 10.87 34.48 2.68
CA SER A 338 10.43 33.78 3.89
C SER A 338 8.92 33.96 4.09
N ILE A 339 8.16 32.88 4.06
CA ILE A 339 6.73 32.85 4.34
C ILE A 339 6.51 31.93 5.54
N ASN A 340 5.97 32.44 6.63
CA ASN A 340 5.72 31.67 7.87
C ASN A 340 4.39 30.90 7.87
N GLU A 341 3.82 30.60 6.71
CA GLU A 341 2.57 29.86 6.60
C GLU A 341 2.79 28.42 6.19
N LYS A 342 2.09 27.50 6.85
CA LYS A 342 2.08 26.08 6.43
C LYS A 342 1.38 25.94 5.10
N LYS A 343 2.01 25.22 4.17
CA LYS A 343 1.44 24.89 2.86
C LYS A 343 1.23 23.39 2.76
N LYS A 344 0.16 23.00 2.06
CA LYS A 344 -0.16 21.62 1.73
C LYS A 344 0.03 21.41 0.23
N PHE A 345 0.84 20.42 -0.13
CA PHE A 345 1.11 20.09 -1.52
C PHE A 345 0.68 18.65 -1.84
N LEU A 346 0.11 18.47 -3.01
CA LEU A 346 -0.13 17.19 -3.66
C LEU A 346 0.40 17.31 -5.09
N LEU A 347 1.66 16.96 -5.29
CA LEU A 347 2.39 17.25 -6.51
C LEU A 347 2.63 15.97 -7.30
N GLY A 348 2.43 16.05 -8.62
CA GLY A 348 2.81 15.01 -9.55
C GLY A 348 4.32 14.99 -9.80
N GLU A 349 4.80 13.89 -10.41
CA GLU A 349 6.20 13.69 -10.76
C GLU A 349 6.74 14.83 -11.62
N GLY A 350 7.94 15.33 -11.32
CA GLY A 350 8.62 16.36 -12.06
C GLY A 350 8.06 17.79 -11.86
N THR A 351 7.19 18.01 -10.86
CA THR A 351 6.65 19.35 -10.59
C THR A 351 7.74 20.30 -10.12
N LYS A 352 7.73 21.52 -10.68
CA LYS A 352 8.57 22.65 -10.24
C LYS A 352 7.67 23.78 -9.75
N ILE A 353 7.94 24.28 -8.56
CA ILE A 353 7.23 25.40 -7.96
C ILE A 353 8.25 26.43 -7.52
N SER A 354 7.98 27.70 -7.85
CA SER A 354 8.65 28.87 -7.27
C SER A 354 7.60 29.65 -6.49
N LEU A 355 7.86 29.94 -5.21
CA LEU A 355 6.94 30.59 -4.27
C LEU A 355 7.46 31.95 -3.87
#